data_f2d44ab22426f969877cc23a39f180c9
#
_entry.id   f2d44ab22426f969877cc23a39f180c9
#
_cell.length_a   1.000
_cell.length_b   1.000
_cell.length_c   1.000
_cell.angle_alpha   90.00
_cell.angle_beta   90.00
_cell.angle_gamma   90.00
#
_symmetry.space_group_name_H-M   'P 1'
#
loop_
_entity.id
_entity.type
_entity.pdbx_description
1 polymer ?
#
loop_
_entity_poly.entity_id
_entity_poly.type
_entity_poly.pdbx_seq_one_letter_code
_entity_poly.pdbx_strand_id
1 'polypeptide(L)'
;MPMSVSKNIDNLQKPLFIHTYELEKYSYPPDSMFVTQRAAQTRELLVQLGIFAGGCGRESSPAPATIQDLNKFHSTKYLEALQRAAKGKMPAESVHMGFGTSDCPVFTDMFDYAAWACGATLTGAELILSGETNIAFNPSGGFHHAKAEKASGFCYVNDLVLACLRFVEKDKRVLYLDIDAHHADGVQDAFYSTDDVMVISMHESGKTLWPWTGFENEIGDGAGKGFNVNIPLPIGICDEAYLAVFNKIVIPLAKSYDPDIFVLQLGMDALAGDLLAHLELTNNVHAEIVERILGFNRPVLATGGGGYHVENTVRGWALVWTVLCGLSHGNDLNLGMGGTMLQNSEWAGGLRDRVLTTKADHFK
;
A
#
# COMPACT_ATOMS: atom_id res chain seq x y z
N MET A 1 -39.32 -18.48 -16.72
CA MET A 1 -37.99 -18.66 -16.16
C MET A 1 -37.34 -17.30 -16.03
N PRO A 2 -37.13 -16.77 -14.83
CA PRO A 2 -36.19 -15.70 -14.58
C PRO A 2 -35.31 -16.07 -13.37
N MET A 3 -34.18 -16.73 -13.63
CA MET A 3 -33.21 -17.09 -12.57
C MET A 3 -31.78 -16.97 -13.11
N SER A 4 -31.34 -15.81 -13.55
CA SER A 4 -29.91 -15.59 -13.82
C SER A 4 -29.39 -14.18 -13.60
N VAL A 5 -30.26 -13.20 -13.33
CA VAL A 5 -29.84 -11.80 -13.22
C VAL A 5 -29.37 -11.45 -11.79
N SER A 6 -29.95 -12.05 -10.74
CA SER A 6 -29.58 -11.71 -9.34
C SER A 6 -28.20 -12.20 -8.94
N LYS A 7 -27.76 -13.36 -9.42
CA LYS A 7 -26.44 -13.92 -9.10
C LYS A 7 -25.25 -13.12 -9.71
N ASN A 8 -25.48 -12.41 -10.82
CA ASN A 8 -24.44 -11.58 -11.42
C ASN A 8 -24.27 -10.23 -10.70
N ILE A 9 -25.36 -9.67 -10.15
CA ILE A 9 -25.29 -8.35 -9.47
C ILE A 9 -24.54 -8.49 -8.13
N ASP A 10 -24.78 -9.55 -7.37
CA ASP A 10 -24.06 -9.81 -6.11
C ASP A 10 -22.54 -10.08 -6.32
N ASN A 11 -22.14 -10.54 -7.51
CA ASN A 11 -20.72 -10.74 -7.84
C ASN A 11 -20.00 -9.46 -8.29
N LEU A 12 -20.71 -8.50 -8.87
CA LEU A 12 -20.14 -7.26 -9.40
C LEU A 12 -19.66 -6.27 -8.32
N GLN A 13 -20.03 -6.46 -7.06
CA GLN A 13 -19.62 -5.57 -5.95
C GLN A 13 -18.63 -6.20 -4.99
N LYS A 14 -18.18 -7.44 -5.24
CA LYS A 14 -17.20 -8.08 -4.36
C LYS A 14 -15.83 -7.44 -4.48
N PRO A 15 -15.09 -7.29 -3.36
CA PRO A 15 -13.71 -6.85 -3.38
C PRO A 15 -12.84 -7.67 -4.35
N LEU A 16 -11.91 -7.00 -5.03
CA LEU A 16 -10.98 -7.60 -5.99
C LEU A 16 -9.56 -7.62 -5.46
N PHE A 17 -9.00 -8.82 -5.35
CA PHE A 17 -7.58 -9.04 -5.09
C PHE A 17 -6.85 -9.08 -6.44
N ILE A 18 -5.98 -8.11 -6.68
CA ILE A 18 -5.28 -8.00 -7.96
C ILE A 18 -3.98 -8.79 -7.87
N HIS A 19 -3.88 -9.86 -8.65
CA HIS A 19 -2.71 -10.73 -8.64
C HIS A 19 -2.51 -11.43 -9.98
N THR A 20 -1.25 -11.75 -10.29
CA THR A 20 -0.85 -12.62 -11.39
C THR A 20 0.44 -13.37 -11.06
N TYR A 21 0.56 -14.60 -11.51
CA TYR A 21 1.79 -15.38 -11.41
C TYR A 21 2.97 -14.77 -12.19
N GLU A 22 2.71 -13.83 -13.10
CA GLU A 22 3.77 -13.08 -13.78
C GLU A 22 4.60 -12.27 -12.78
N LEU A 23 3.96 -11.66 -11.76
CA LEU A 23 4.65 -10.91 -10.69
C LEU A 23 5.56 -11.79 -9.83
N GLU A 24 5.25 -13.08 -9.70
CA GLU A 24 6.03 -14.02 -8.89
C GLU A 24 7.39 -14.40 -9.51
N LYS A 25 7.57 -14.13 -10.81
CA LYS A 25 8.81 -14.45 -11.54
C LYS A 25 9.96 -13.48 -11.21
N TYR A 26 9.64 -12.33 -10.63
CA TYR A 26 10.61 -11.26 -10.40
C TYR A 26 11.07 -11.22 -8.95
N SER A 27 12.35 -10.97 -8.77
CA SER A 27 12.97 -10.82 -7.46
C SER A 27 14.02 -9.74 -7.48
N TYR A 28 14.08 -8.96 -6.41
CA TYR A 28 15.23 -8.10 -6.15
C TYR A 28 16.48 -8.97 -5.90
N PRO A 29 17.70 -8.40 -6.03
CA PRO A 29 18.92 -9.11 -5.69
C PRO A 29 18.85 -9.72 -4.28
N PRO A 30 19.53 -10.87 -4.03
CA PRO A 30 19.42 -11.60 -2.77
C PRO A 30 19.85 -10.83 -1.51
N ASP A 31 20.65 -9.79 -1.67
CA ASP A 31 21.12 -8.88 -0.62
C ASP A 31 20.18 -7.69 -0.37
N SER A 32 19.10 -7.57 -1.16
CA SER A 32 18.08 -6.54 -0.95
C SER A 32 17.16 -6.91 0.21
N MET A 33 16.81 -5.91 1.01
CA MET A 33 15.80 -6.06 2.07
C MET A 33 14.38 -6.18 1.51
N PHE A 34 14.14 -5.76 0.26
CA PHE A 34 12.83 -5.78 -0.36
C PHE A 34 12.53 -7.15 -0.99
N VAL A 35 11.56 -7.87 -0.42
CA VAL A 35 11.14 -9.21 -0.85
C VAL A 35 9.83 -9.12 -1.65
N THR A 36 9.90 -9.31 -2.97
CA THR A 36 8.74 -9.22 -3.88
C THR A 36 7.69 -10.29 -3.60
N GLN A 37 8.11 -11.48 -3.15
CA GLN A 37 7.24 -12.63 -2.91
C GLN A 37 6.22 -12.45 -1.77
N ARG A 38 6.31 -11.37 -0.98
CA ARG A 38 5.34 -11.07 0.10
C ARG A 38 3.89 -11.07 -0.40
N ALA A 39 3.64 -10.50 -1.59
CA ALA A 39 2.30 -10.46 -2.19
C ALA A 39 1.78 -11.87 -2.55
N ALA A 40 2.63 -12.71 -3.16
CA ALA A 40 2.31 -14.10 -3.48
C ALA A 40 2.05 -14.93 -2.22
N GLN A 41 2.90 -14.79 -1.20
CA GLN A 41 2.74 -15.48 0.09
C GLN A 41 1.46 -15.04 0.81
N THR A 42 1.08 -13.76 0.72
CA THR A 42 -0.21 -13.27 1.24
C THR A 42 -1.37 -13.98 0.55
N ARG A 43 -1.34 -14.05 -0.78
CA ARG A 43 -2.35 -14.78 -1.55
C ARG A 43 -2.41 -16.25 -1.17
N GLU A 44 -1.25 -16.90 -1.07
CA GLU A 44 -1.16 -18.31 -0.69
C GLU A 44 -1.76 -18.55 0.70
N LEU A 45 -1.44 -17.71 1.68
CA LEU A 45 -2.04 -17.75 3.01
C LEU A 45 -3.57 -17.65 2.94
N LEU A 46 -4.10 -16.70 2.16
CA LEU A 46 -5.55 -16.53 1.99
C LEU A 46 -6.21 -17.74 1.33
N VAL A 47 -5.53 -18.40 0.38
CA VAL A 47 -6.00 -19.65 -0.23
C VAL A 47 -6.01 -20.80 0.79
N GLN A 48 -4.93 -20.97 1.55
CA GLN A 48 -4.82 -21.99 2.60
C GLN A 48 -5.89 -21.84 3.68
N LEU A 49 -6.23 -20.60 4.01
CA LEU A 49 -7.28 -20.26 4.96
C LEU A 49 -8.70 -20.41 4.38
N GLY A 50 -8.84 -20.74 3.09
CA GLY A 50 -10.13 -20.90 2.43
C GLY A 50 -10.91 -19.60 2.22
N ILE A 51 -10.25 -18.43 2.35
CA ILE A 51 -10.91 -17.12 2.29
C ILE A 51 -11.58 -16.90 0.93
N PHE A 52 -10.89 -17.15 -0.17
CA PHE A 52 -11.48 -17.03 -1.51
C PHE A 52 -12.58 -18.08 -1.76
N ALA A 53 -12.37 -19.33 -1.32
CA ALA A 53 -13.36 -20.39 -1.44
C ALA A 53 -14.64 -20.08 -0.63
N GLY A 54 -14.52 -19.39 0.49
CA GLY A 54 -15.65 -18.87 1.29
C GLY A 54 -16.42 -17.75 0.61
N GLY A 55 -16.02 -17.31 -0.59
CA GLY A 55 -16.68 -16.24 -1.34
C GLY A 55 -16.33 -14.84 -0.88
N CYS A 56 -15.28 -14.70 -0.09
CA CYS A 56 -14.74 -13.44 0.37
C CYS A 56 -13.87 -12.79 -0.72
N GLY A 57 -14.48 -11.96 -1.52
CA GLY A 57 -13.84 -11.34 -2.66
C GLY A 57 -13.64 -12.29 -3.85
N ARG A 58 -12.91 -11.83 -4.82
CA ARG A 58 -12.48 -12.58 -6.01
C ARG A 58 -11.14 -12.07 -6.51
N GLU A 59 -10.47 -12.85 -7.33
CA GLU A 59 -9.19 -12.45 -7.93
C GLU A 59 -9.42 -11.82 -9.30
N SER A 60 -8.53 -10.87 -9.66
CA SER A 60 -8.45 -10.30 -11.00
C SER A 60 -7.00 -10.25 -11.46
N SER A 61 -6.75 -10.68 -12.70
CA SER A 61 -5.41 -10.64 -13.29
C SER A 61 -5.17 -9.29 -13.95
N PRO A 62 -4.06 -8.60 -13.61
CA PRO A 62 -3.68 -7.35 -14.26
C PRO A 62 -2.98 -7.58 -15.60
N ALA A 63 -2.80 -6.49 -16.34
CA ALA A 63 -1.80 -6.37 -17.41
C ALA A 63 -0.68 -5.41 -16.95
N PRO A 64 0.54 -5.51 -17.52
CA PRO A 64 1.60 -4.57 -17.18
C PRO A 64 1.24 -3.17 -17.69
N ALA A 65 1.64 -2.14 -16.94
CA ALA A 65 1.49 -0.75 -17.35
C ALA A 65 2.28 -0.50 -18.65
N THR A 66 1.68 0.21 -19.57
CA THR A 66 2.35 0.61 -20.81
C THR A 66 3.26 1.82 -20.58
N ILE A 67 4.19 2.06 -21.51
CA ILE A 67 5.00 3.29 -21.48
C ILE A 67 4.11 4.55 -21.48
N GLN A 68 2.97 4.50 -22.14
CA GLN A 68 2.03 5.63 -22.16
C GLN A 68 1.40 5.88 -20.79
N ASP A 69 1.08 4.81 -20.04
CA ASP A 69 0.59 4.91 -18.67
C ASP A 69 1.66 5.52 -17.77
N LEU A 70 2.89 4.98 -17.84
CA LEU A 70 4.02 5.44 -17.02
C LEU A 70 4.40 6.89 -17.32
N ASN A 71 4.32 7.34 -18.57
CA ASN A 71 4.59 8.71 -19.00
C ASN A 71 3.58 9.75 -18.49
N LYS A 72 2.49 9.33 -17.88
CA LYS A 72 1.57 10.27 -17.20
C LYS A 72 2.23 10.99 -16.01
N PHE A 73 3.24 10.38 -15.42
CA PHE A 73 4.00 10.95 -14.31
C PHE A 73 5.51 10.97 -14.57
N HIS A 74 6.09 9.85 -15.01
CA HIS A 74 7.52 9.73 -15.22
C HIS A 74 7.95 10.31 -16.57
N SER A 75 9.09 11.01 -16.62
CA SER A 75 9.60 11.54 -17.90
C SER A 75 10.05 10.41 -18.83
N THR A 76 9.90 10.62 -20.13
CA THR A 76 10.36 9.69 -21.16
C THR A 76 11.85 9.37 -21.00
N LYS A 77 12.67 10.40 -20.70
CA LYS A 77 14.11 10.24 -20.47
C LYS A 77 14.41 9.29 -19.31
N TYR A 78 13.67 9.41 -18.20
CA TYR A 78 13.80 8.54 -17.05
C TYR A 78 13.43 7.09 -17.37
N LEU A 79 12.28 6.88 -18.04
CA LEU A 79 11.81 5.54 -18.40
C LEU A 79 12.74 4.85 -19.39
N GLU A 80 13.27 5.57 -20.37
CA GLU A 80 14.29 5.04 -21.29
C GLU A 80 15.59 4.66 -20.58
N ALA A 81 16.01 5.46 -19.58
CA ALA A 81 17.18 5.15 -18.77
C ALA A 81 16.93 3.90 -17.90
N LEU A 82 15.76 3.76 -17.29
CA LEU A 82 15.34 2.61 -16.52
C LEU A 82 15.34 1.32 -17.37
N GLN A 83 14.76 1.37 -18.58
CA GLN A 83 14.78 0.25 -19.53
C GLN A 83 16.19 -0.14 -19.98
N ARG A 84 17.09 0.84 -20.17
CA ARG A 84 18.49 0.59 -20.53
C ARG A 84 19.25 -0.02 -19.38
N ALA A 85 19.04 0.48 -18.16
CA ALA A 85 19.67 -0.04 -16.96
C ALA A 85 19.24 -1.50 -16.70
N ALA A 86 17.97 -1.85 -16.87
CA ALA A 86 17.45 -3.22 -16.78
C ALA A 86 18.13 -4.19 -17.77
N LYS A 87 18.67 -3.68 -18.89
CA LYS A 87 19.43 -4.46 -19.88
C LYS A 87 20.95 -4.44 -19.65
N GLY A 88 21.40 -4.00 -18.47
CA GLY A 88 22.81 -3.90 -18.12
C GLY A 88 23.56 -2.73 -18.82
N LYS A 89 22.82 -1.80 -19.43
CA LYS A 89 23.39 -0.62 -20.11
C LYS A 89 23.09 0.64 -19.29
N MET A 90 23.91 0.89 -18.28
CA MET A 90 23.72 2.01 -17.37
C MET A 90 24.32 3.31 -17.96
N PRO A 91 23.50 4.29 -18.40
CA PRO A 91 24.01 5.59 -18.83
C PRO A 91 24.65 6.34 -17.66
N ALA A 92 25.65 7.18 -17.91
CA ALA A 92 26.32 7.94 -16.86
C ALA A 92 25.35 8.84 -16.06
N GLU A 93 24.35 9.40 -16.73
CA GLU A 93 23.30 10.20 -16.10
C GLU A 93 22.36 9.40 -15.16
N SER A 94 22.32 8.06 -15.27
CA SER A 94 21.45 7.19 -14.45
C SER A 94 21.79 7.25 -12.96
N VAL A 95 23.01 7.60 -12.59
CA VAL A 95 23.43 7.78 -11.19
C VAL A 95 22.60 8.87 -10.52
N HIS A 96 22.29 9.96 -11.21
CA HIS A 96 21.44 11.04 -10.69
C HIS A 96 19.95 10.65 -10.64
N MET A 97 19.57 9.60 -11.38
CA MET A 97 18.22 9.04 -11.39
C MET A 97 17.98 7.99 -10.28
N GLY A 98 18.95 7.80 -9.38
CA GLY A 98 18.83 6.91 -8.23
C GLY A 98 19.09 5.43 -8.51
N PHE A 99 19.46 5.04 -9.73
CA PHE A 99 19.75 3.64 -10.06
C PHE A 99 21.14 3.21 -9.54
N GLY A 100 21.23 1.98 -9.06
CA GLY A 100 22.48 1.37 -8.58
C GLY A 100 22.82 1.74 -7.13
N THR A 101 21.87 2.27 -6.37
CA THR A 101 21.98 2.45 -4.92
C THR A 101 21.64 1.14 -4.19
N SER A 102 21.87 1.06 -2.89
CA SER A 102 21.54 -0.12 -2.08
C SER A 102 20.03 -0.39 -2.02
N ASP A 103 19.23 0.67 -2.07
CA ASP A 103 17.78 0.62 -2.04
C ASP A 103 17.15 0.52 -3.45
N CYS A 104 17.85 1.00 -4.50
CA CYS A 104 17.41 0.87 -5.89
C CYS A 104 18.50 0.19 -6.76
N PRO A 105 18.83 -1.09 -6.50
CA PRO A 105 19.84 -1.83 -7.24
C PRO A 105 19.45 -2.01 -8.71
N VAL A 106 20.46 -2.12 -9.58
CA VAL A 106 20.22 -2.47 -10.98
C VAL A 106 20.24 -3.99 -11.14
N PHE A 107 19.15 -4.55 -11.64
CA PHE A 107 19.03 -5.97 -11.96
C PHE A 107 18.21 -6.17 -13.24
N THR A 108 18.38 -7.35 -13.83
CA THR A 108 17.59 -7.74 -14.99
C THR A 108 16.10 -7.74 -14.60
N ASP A 109 15.24 -7.31 -15.52
CA ASP A 109 13.78 -7.31 -15.35
C ASP A 109 13.21 -6.32 -14.31
N MET A 110 14.05 -5.43 -13.71
CA MET A 110 13.54 -4.42 -12.76
C MET A 110 12.47 -3.50 -13.37
N PHE A 111 12.58 -3.20 -14.67
CA PHE A 111 11.56 -2.43 -15.40
C PHE A 111 10.27 -3.23 -15.56
N ASP A 112 10.38 -4.50 -15.93
CA ASP A 112 9.21 -5.36 -16.17
C ASP A 112 8.45 -5.61 -14.85
N TYR A 113 9.17 -5.86 -13.75
CA TYR A 113 8.55 -5.95 -12.43
C TYR A 113 7.80 -4.66 -12.06
N ALA A 114 8.45 -3.50 -12.22
CA ALA A 114 7.83 -2.21 -11.92
C ALA A 114 6.60 -1.95 -12.80
N ALA A 115 6.65 -2.31 -14.08
CA ALA A 115 5.53 -2.20 -15.01
C ALA A 115 4.36 -3.12 -14.62
N TRP A 116 4.63 -4.36 -14.21
CA TRP A 116 3.59 -5.29 -13.76
C TRP A 116 2.94 -4.83 -12.43
N ALA A 117 3.74 -4.42 -11.45
CA ALA A 117 3.23 -3.95 -10.17
C ALA A 117 2.39 -2.67 -10.32
N CYS A 118 2.86 -1.72 -11.15
CA CYS A 118 2.11 -0.51 -11.48
C CYS A 118 0.82 -0.85 -12.27
N GLY A 119 0.91 -1.75 -13.25
CA GLY A 119 -0.24 -2.20 -14.03
C GLY A 119 -1.31 -2.86 -13.17
N ALA A 120 -0.92 -3.55 -12.10
CA ALA A 120 -1.86 -4.12 -11.13
C ALA A 120 -2.63 -3.04 -10.36
N THR A 121 -1.95 -1.96 -9.92
CA THR A 121 -2.62 -0.81 -9.28
C THR A 121 -3.56 -0.10 -10.25
N LEU A 122 -3.11 0.16 -11.49
CA LEU A 122 -3.95 0.76 -12.54
C LEU A 122 -5.15 -0.13 -12.90
N THR A 123 -4.98 -1.45 -12.95
CA THR A 123 -6.09 -2.39 -13.15
C THR A 123 -7.14 -2.23 -12.06
N GLY A 124 -6.72 -2.14 -10.78
CA GLY A 124 -7.62 -1.86 -9.67
C GLY A 124 -8.37 -0.55 -9.82
N ALA A 125 -7.68 0.51 -10.26
CA ALA A 125 -8.28 1.81 -10.52
C ALA A 125 -9.34 1.75 -11.64
N GLU A 126 -9.05 1.07 -12.76
CA GLU A 126 -10.01 0.92 -13.86
C GLU A 126 -11.25 0.11 -13.47
N LEU A 127 -11.08 -0.95 -12.69
CA LEU A 127 -12.20 -1.77 -12.21
C LEU A 127 -13.11 -0.99 -11.24
N ILE A 128 -12.54 -0.08 -10.45
CA ILE A 128 -13.32 0.86 -9.63
C ILE A 128 -14.03 1.88 -10.52
N LEU A 129 -13.34 2.50 -11.46
CA LEU A 129 -13.93 3.50 -12.36
C LEU A 129 -15.05 2.95 -13.24
N SER A 130 -14.94 1.69 -13.65
CA SER A 130 -15.98 1.01 -14.44
C SER A 130 -17.19 0.59 -13.59
N GLY A 131 -17.09 0.66 -12.24
CA GLY A 131 -18.14 0.20 -11.32
C GLY A 131 -18.19 -1.33 -11.18
N GLU A 132 -17.19 -2.05 -11.62
CA GLU A 132 -17.11 -3.51 -11.45
C GLU A 132 -16.88 -3.91 -9.99
N THR A 133 -16.18 -3.07 -9.23
CA THR A 133 -15.99 -3.19 -7.79
C THR A 133 -15.94 -1.82 -7.12
N ASN A 134 -16.22 -1.79 -5.83
CA ASN A 134 -15.92 -0.63 -4.98
C ASN A 134 -14.61 -0.79 -4.21
N ILE A 135 -13.98 -1.98 -4.23
CA ILE A 135 -12.78 -2.26 -3.45
C ILE A 135 -11.82 -3.08 -4.30
N ALA A 136 -10.60 -2.57 -4.49
CA ALA A 136 -9.52 -3.29 -5.12
C ALA A 136 -8.27 -3.27 -4.23
N PHE A 137 -7.55 -4.39 -4.14
CA PHE A 137 -6.32 -4.51 -3.37
C PHE A 137 -5.20 -5.10 -4.21
N ASN A 138 -4.11 -4.34 -4.37
CA ASN A 138 -2.88 -4.78 -5.01
C ASN A 138 -1.73 -4.84 -3.99
N PRO A 139 -1.42 -5.99 -3.38
CA PRO A 139 -0.32 -6.09 -2.41
C PRO A 139 1.08 -5.96 -3.05
N SER A 140 1.19 -6.04 -4.38
CA SER A 140 2.46 -5.85 -5.10
C SER A 140 2.77 -4.38 -5.42
N GLY A 141 1.85 -3.45 -5.19
CA GLY A 141 2.01 -2.01 -5.38
C GLY A 141 2.45 -1.29 -4.10
N GLY A 142 2.36 0.04 -4.12
CA GLY A 142 2.67 0.88 -2.98
C GLY A 142 4.03 1.57 -3.06
N PHE A 143 4.52 1.87 -4.27
CA PHE A 143 5.83 2.46 -4.53
C PHE A 143 5.82 3.98 -4.38
N HIS A 144 5.64 4.47 -3.17
CA HIS A 144 5.38 5.86 -2.83
C HIS A 144 6.60 6.80 -2.89
N HIS A 145 7.84 6.25 -2.99
CA HIS A 145 9.05 7.06 -2.98
C HIS A 145 9.55 7.47 -4.37
N ALA A 146 9.13 6.79 -5.44
CA ALA A 146 9.60 7.14 -6.78
C ALA A 146 9.08 8.53 -7.19
N LYS A 147 10.00 9.37 -7.65
CA LYS A 147 9.72 10.72 -8.18
C LYS A 147 9.63 10.68 -9.70
N ALA A 148 9.19 11.76 -10.32
CA ALA A 148 9.02 11.82 -11.77
C ALA A 148 10.27 11.39 -12.57
N GLU A 149 11.46 11.69 -12.05
CA GLU A 149 12.76 11.42 -12.70
C GLU A 149 13.77 10.71 -11.78
N LYS A 150 13.30 10.10 -10.67
CA LYS A 150 14.23 9.49 -9.71
C LYS A 150 13.62 8.30 -9.02
N ALA A 151 14.34 7.15 -9.06
CA ALA A 151 14.08 6.00 -8.20
C ALA A 151 14.59 6.27 -6.78
N SER A 152 13.90 5.76 -5.78
CA SER A 152 14.23 5.94 -4.36
C SER A 152 13.49 4.89 -3.52
N GLY A 153 14.06 4.44 -2.40
CA GLY A 153 13.37 3.59 -1.43
C GLY A 153 12.72 2.34 -2.04
N PHE A 154 13.45 1.56 -2.81
CA PHE A 154 12.99 0.38 -3.55
C PHE A 154 11.96 0.68 -4.68
N CYS A 155 11.63 1.95 -4.92
CA CYS A 155 10.61 2.35 -5.87
C CYS A 155 11.23 2.85 -7.18
N TYR A 156 10.95 2.17 -8.31
CA TYR A 156 11.37 2.61 -9.65
C TYR A 156 10.29 3.42 -10.35
N VAL A 157 9.02 3.10 -10.14
CA VAL A 157 7.86 3.86 -10.63
C VAL A 157 6.89 4.07 -9.50
N ASN A 158 6.10 5.14 -9.56
CA ASN A 158 5.12 5.48 -8.54
C ASN A 158 3.71 5.11 -9.03
N ASP A 159 3.29 3.92 -8.70
CA ASP A 159 1.97 3.38 -9.07
C ASP A 159 0.83 4.13 -8.38
N LEU A 160 1.07 4.67 -7.19
CA LEU A 160 0.08 5.43 -6.41
C LEU A 160 -0.21 6.78 -7.05
N VAL A 161 0.84 7.51 -7.47
CA VAL A 161 0.66 8.76 -8.21
C VAL A 161 -0.10 8.52 -9.51
N LEU A 162 0.28 7.47 -10.26
CA LEU A 162 -0.39 7.14 -11.52
C LEU A 162 -1.85 6.76 -11.32
N ALA A 163 -2.20 6.03 -10.25
CA ALA A 163 -3.58 5.71 -9.92
C ALA A 163 -4.37 6.96 -9.51
N CYS A 164 -3.79 7.84 -8.68
CA CYS A 164 -4.43 9.11 -8.30
C CYS A 164 -4.69 9.99 -9.54
N LEU A 165 -3.70 10.15 -10.44
CA LEU A 165 -3.87 10.88 -11.69
C LEU A 165 -4.97 10.27 -12.56
N ARG A 166 -5.09 8.94 -12.58
CA ARG A 166 -6.14 8.25 -13.34
C ARG A 166 -7.54 8.56 -12.82
N PHE A 167 -7.70 8.68 -11.50
CA PHE A 167 -8.95 9.11 -10.89
C PHE A 167 -9.24 10.59 -11.14
N VAL A 168 -8.24 11.46 -11.02
CA VAL A 168 -8.35 12.90 -11.31
C VAL A 168 -8.73 13.14 -12.77
N GLU A 169 -8.18 12.39 -13.74
CA GLU A 169 -8.60 12.43 -15.16
C GLU A 169 -10.09 12.11 -15.37
N LYS A 170 -10.77 11.57 -14.37
CA LYS A 170 -12.20 11.25 -14.34
C LYS A 170 -13.00 12.14 -13.40
N ASP A 171 -12.47 13.33 -13.11
CA ASP A 171 -13.08 14.34 -12.23
C ASP A 171 -13.40 13.78 -10.82
N LYS A 172 -12.57 12.87 -10.28
CA LYS A 172 -12.71 12.32 -8.93
C LYS A 172 -11.83 13.06 -7.96
N ARG A 173 -12.40 13.45 -6.82
CA ARG A 173 -11.67 13.95 -5.67
C ARG A 173 -11.04 12.77 -4.94
N VAL A 174 -9.73 12.74 -4.84
CA VAL A 174 -8.97 11.62 -4.28
C VAL A 174 -8.41 11.99 -2.92
N LEU A 175 -8.65 11.16 -1.90
CA LEU A 175 -7.87 11.20 -0.68
C LEU A 175 -6.87 10.04 -0.70
N TYR A 176 -5.59 10.38 -0.75
CA TYR A 176 -4.49 9.46 -0.56
C TYR A 176 -4.13 9.41 0.93
N LEU A 177 -4.17 8.24 1.52
CA LEU A 177 -3.75 7.98 2.90
C LEU A 177 -2.63 6.95 2.92
N ASP A 178 -1.50 7.36 3.46
CA ASP A 178 -0.31 6.54 3.64
C ASP A 178 -0.10 6.24 5.13
N ILE A 179 0.03 4.96 5.46
CA ILE A 179 0.33 4.49 6.82
C ILE A 179 1.56 3.59 6.87
N ASP A 180 2.41 3.66 5.85
CA ASP A 180 3.78 3.16 5.86
C ASP A 180 4.58 3.88 6.96
N ALA A 181 5.61 3.23 7.48
CA ALA A 181 6.49 3.89 8.45
C ALA A 181 7.31 5.02 7.82
N HIS A 182 7.52 5.02 6.50
CA HIS A 182 8.28 6.03 5.78
C HIS A 182 7.37 7.12 5.21
N HIS A 183 7.87 8.36 5.17
CA HIS A 183 7.15 9.47 4.55
C HIS A 183 6.94 9.23 3.05
N ALA A 184 5.72 9.48 2.57
CA ALA A 184 5.31 9.35 1.16
C ALA A 184 5.86 10.49 0.29
N ASP A 185 7.19 10.69 0.27
CA ASP A 185 7.84 11.86 -0.33
C ASP A 185 7.61 11.97 -1.84
N GLY A 186 7.55 10.85 -2.57
CA GLY A 186 7.28 10.85 -4.01
C GLY A 186 5.83 11.24 -4.33
N VAL A 187 4.87 10.83 -3.50
CA VAL A 187 3.46 11.22 -3.67
C VAL A 187 3.26 12.67 -3.26
N GLN A 188 3.86 13.11 -2.14
CA GLN A 188 3.87 14.50 -1.73
C GLN A 188 4.40 15.40 -2.86
N ASP A 189 5.56 15.09 -3.43
CA ASP A 189 6.18 15.89 -4.49
C ASP A 189 5.26 16.01 -5.72
N ALA A 190 4.53 14.95 -6.07
CA ALA A 190 3.65 14.91 -7.24
C ALA A 190 2.44 15.85 -7.10
N PHE A 191 1.89 15.98 -5.88
CA PHE A 191 0.66 16.73 -5.63
C PHE A 191 0.85 17.98 -4.77
N TYR A 192 2.09 18.43 -4.55
CA TYR A 192 2.40 19.51 -3.60
C TYR A 192 1.76 20.85 -3.94
N SER A 193 1.52 21.12 -5.23
CA SER A 193 1.01 22.40 -5.75
C SER A 193 -0.41 22.30 -6.33
N THR A 194 -1.15 21.21 -6.10
CA THR A 194 -2.52 21.00 -6.58
C THR A 194 -3.46 20.59 -5.45
N ASP A 195 -4.73 20.92 -5.58
CA ASP A 195 -5.83 20.54 -4.68
C ASP A 195 -6.65 19.35 -5.18
N ASP A 196 -6.26 18.73 -6.32
CA ASP A 196 -6.94 17.57 -6.89
C ASP A 196 -6.87 16.33 -6.00
N VAL A 197 -5.77 16.20 -5.24
CA VAL A 197 -5.53 15.09 -4.33
C VAL A 197 -5.17 15.60 -2.94
N MET A 198 -5.93 15.19 -1.94
CA MET A 198 -5.51 15.37 -0.55
C MET A 198 -4.53 14.25 -0.18
N VAL A 199 -3.30 14.61 0.14
CA VAL A 199 -2.24 13.68 0.56
C VAL A 199 -2.12 13.72 2.08
N ILE A 200 -2.30 12.57 2.73
CA ILE A 200 -2.10 12.42 4.19
C ILE A 200 -1.10 11.29 4.40
N SER A 201 0.02 11.58 5.05
CA SER A 201 1.05 10.60 5.40
C SER A 201 1.27 10.57 6.91
N MET A 202 1.03 9.39 7.52
CA MET A 202 1.30 9.10 8.94
C MET A 202 2.55 8.23 9.01
N HIS A 203 3.67 8.79 9.42
CA HIS A 203 4.98 8.12 9.30
C HIS A 203 5.87 8.42 10.51
N GLU A 204 6.90 7.62 10.70
CA GLU A 204 7.94 7.92 11.68
C GLU A 204 8.65 9.23 11.29
N SER A 205 8.87 10.09 12.26
CA SER A 205 9.43 11.42 12.03
C SER A 205 10.71 11.39 11.20
N GLY A 206 10.80 12.29 10.21
CA GLY A 206 12.02 12.54 9.44
C GLY A 206 13.23 13.00 10.27
N LYS A 207 13.08 13.18 11.58
CA LYS A 207 14.22 13.37 12.50
C LYS A 207 14.91 12.05 12.87
N THR A 208 14.23 10.92 12.71
CA THR A 208 14.68 9.60 13.13
C THR A 208 14.73 8.58 12.01
N LEU A 209 13.95 8.79 10.94
CA LEU A 209 13.83 7.86 9.82
C LEU A 209 14.03 8.56 8.47
N TRP A 210 14.67 7.85 7.53
CA TRP A 210 14.70 8.20 6.12
C TRP A 210 13.25 8.29 5.57
N PRO A 211 12.89 9.19 4.63
CA PRO A 211 13.75 10.03 3.78
C PRO A 211 14.13 11.40 4.35
N TRP A 212 14.05 11.62 5.66
CA TRP A 212 14.45 12.84 6.38
C TRP A 212 13.59 14.06 6.00
N THR A 213 12.36 13.84 5.58
CA THR A 213 11.32 14.81 5.17
C THR A 213 9.99 14.47 5.82
N GLY A 214 8.90 15.16 5.45
CA GLY A 214 7.56 14.90 5.97
C GLY A 214 7.32 15.60 7.30
N PHE A 215 7.79 16.84 7.43
CA PHE A 215 7.54 17.61 8.63
C PHE A 215 6.17 18.29 8.57
N GLU A 216 5.62 18.59 9.74
CA GLU A 216 4.28 19.17 9.91
C GLU A 216 4.08 20.52 9.22
N ASN A 217 5.15 21.22 8.86
CA ASN A 217 5.11 22.48 8.13
C ASN A 217 5.17 22.33 6.60
N GLU A 218 5.35 21.12 6.10
CA GLU A 218 5.28 20.80 4.67
C GLU A 218 3.81 20.58 4.28
N ILE A 219 3.08 21.69 4.05
CA ILE A 219 1.61 21.71 3.91
C ILE A 219 1.11 21.94 2.49
N GLY A 220 1.98 21.81 1.47
CA GLY A 220 1.70 22.18 0.10
C GLY A 220 1.93 23.66 -0.19
N ASP A 221 1.90 24.02 -1.46
CA ASP A 221 2.01 25.40 -1.92
C ASP A 221 0.95 25.73 -3.00
N GLY A 222 0.85 27.00 -3.38
CA GLY A 222 -0.10 27.43 -4.39
C GLY A 222 -1.53 26.95 -4.12
N ALA A 223 -2.13 26.26 -5.10
CA ALA A 223 -3.45 25.64 -4.97
C ALA A 223 -3.44 24.45 -3.98
N GLY A 224 -2.31 23.75 -3.87
CA GLY A 224 -2.15 22.59 -2.99
C GLY A 224 -1.96 22.94 -1.50
N LYS A 225 -1.92 24.24 -1.14
CA LYS A 225 -1.71 24.62 0.25
C LYS A 225 -2.85 24.17 1.16
N GLY A 226 -2.51 23.31 2.13
CA GLY A 226 -3.46 22.67 3.05
C GLY A 226 -3.99 21.33 2.56
N PHE A 227 -3.62 20.87 1.36
CA PHE A 227 -3.97 19.57 0.82
C PHE A 227 -2.85 18.52 0.96
N ASN A 228 -1.69 18.92 1.50
CA ASN A 228 -0.63 18.02 1.94
C ASN A 228 -0.54 18.04 3.48
N VAL A 229 -0.70 16.89 4.11
CA VAL A 229 -0.77 16.74 5.56
C VAL A 229 0.21 15.69 6.02
N ASN A 230 1.26 16.12 6.70
CA ASN A 230 2.25 15.23 7.32
C ASN A 230 1.98 15.07 8.81
N ILE A 231 2.00 13.84 9.28
CA ILE A 231 1.81 13.46 10.67
C ILE A 231 3.05 12.67 11.12
N PRO A 232 4.17 13.39 11.42
CA PRO A 232 5.39 12.74 11.89
C PRO A 232 5.20 12.23 13.32
N LEU A 233 5.49 10.94 13.51
CA LEU A 233 5.26 10.21 14.75
C LEU A 233 6.59 9.88 15.44
N PRO A 234 6.62 9.77 16.78
CA PRO A 234 7.82 9.37 17.50
C PRO A 234 8.10 7.87 17.34
N ILE A 235 9.37 7.49 17.43
CA ILE A 235 9.79 6.09 17.57
C ILE A 235 9.06 5.44 18.74
N GLY A 236 8.74 4.15 18.61
CA GLY A 236 8.09 3.36 19.66
C GLY A 236 6.64 3.71 19.92
N ILE A 237 5.96 4.47 19.02
CA ILE A 237 4.53 4.73 19.16
C ILE A 237 3.76 3.41 19.05
N CYS A 238 2.80 3.21 19.94
CA CYS A 238 1.95 2.01 20.00
C CYS A 238 0.53 2.30 19.48
N ASP A 239 -0.27 1.25 19.35
CA ASP A 239 -1.62 1.23 18.77
C ASP A 239 -2.52 2.34 19.29
N GLU A 240 -2.67 2.48 20.60
CA GLU A 240 -3.59 3.43 21.22
C GLU A 240 -3.26 4.88 20.83
N ALA A 241 -1.98 5.25 20.91
CA ALA A 241 -1.53 6.60 20.58
C ALA A 241 -1.67 6.87 19.07
N TYR A 242 -1.31 5.90 18.22
CA TYR A 242 -1.43 6.02 16.77
C TYR A 242 -2.90 6.20 16.34
N LEU A 243 -3.80 5.36 16.86
CA LEU A 243 -5.23 5.45 16.58
C LEU A 243 -5.87 6.72 17.14
N ALA A 244 -5.40 7.22 18.29
CA ALA A 244 -5.87 8.50 18.82
C ALA A 244 -5.52 9.67 17.88
N VAL A 245 -4.30 9.69 17.32
CA VAL A 245 -3.86 10.68 16.32
C VAL A 245 -4.68 10.54 15.03
N PHE A 246 -4.82 9.32 14.51
CA PHE A 246 -5.62 9.03 13.32
C PHE A 246 -7.05 9.57 13.47
N ASN A 247 -7.71 9.27 14.59
CA ASN A 247 -9.09 9.72 14.85
C ASN A 247 -9.21 11.22 15.00
N LYS A 248 -8.20 11.87 15.59
CA LYS A 248 -8.22 13.30 15.85
C LYS A 248 -7.92 14.14 14.61
N ILE A 249 -7.12 13.62 13.68
CA ILE A 249 -6.64 14.36 12.51
C ILE A 249 -7.24 13.82 11.22
N VAL A 250 -7.02 12.54 10.89
CA VAL A 250 -7.37 11.97 9.58
C VAL A 250 -8.88 11.93 9.38
N ILE A 251 -9.63 11.44 10.36
CA ILE A 251 -11.10 11.30 10.23
C ILE A 251 -11.81 12.65 10.02
N PRO A 252 -11.51 13.72 10.78
CA PRO A 252 -12.09 15.05 10.51
C PRO A 252 -11.72 15.61 9.14
N LEU A 253 -10.45 15.47 8.73
CA LEU A 253 -10.00 15.91 7.41
C LEU A 253 -10.72 15.17 6.29
N ALA A 254 -10.80 13.85 6.36
CA ALA A 254 -11.52 13.03 5.38
C ALA A 254 -13.00 13.41 5.28
N LYS A 255 -13.67 13.67 6.42
CA LYS A 255 -15.05 14.15 6.43
C LYS A 255 -15.21 15.54 5.81
N SER A 256 -14.27 16.46 6.07
CA SER A 256 -14.32 17.81 5.53
C SER A 256 -14.00 17.85 4.05
N TYR A 257 -13.02 17.02 3.61
CA TYR A 257 -12.64 16.92 2.22
C TYR A 257 -13.70 16.22 1.36
N ASP A 258 -14.44 15.26 1.93
CA ASP A 258 -15.49 14.46 1.28
C ASP A 258 -15.01 13.85 -0.06
N PRO A 259 -14.04 12.92 -0.03
CA PRO A 259 -13.47 12.34 -1.25
C PRO A 259 -14.48 11.44 -1.97
N ASP A 260 -14.35 11.36 -3.29
CA ASP A 260 -15.03 10.37 -4.10
C ASP A 260 -14.40 8.98 -3.98
N ILE A 261 -13.08 8.93 -3.75
CA ILE A 261 -12.27 7.70 -3.70
C ILE A 261 -11.17 7.84 -2.66
N PHE A 262 -10.91 6.75 -1.94
CA PHE A 262 -9.72 6.58 -1.10
C PHE A 262 -8.67 5.74 -1.84
N VAL A 263 -7.42 6.21 -1.84
CA VAL A 263 -6.24 5.44 -2.23
C VAL A 263 -5.42 5.21 -0.97
N LEU A 264 -5.23 3.94 -0.59
CA LEU A 264 -4.55 3.57 0.65
C LEU A 264 -3.23 2.88 0.35
N GLN A 265 -2.14 3.40 0.90
CA GLN A 265 -0.87 2.69 0.99
C GLN A 265 -0.78 2.03 2.38
N LEU A 266 -0.67 0.72 2.39
CA LEU A 266 -0.74 -0.12 3.58
C LEU A 266 0.58 -0.85 3.83
N GLY A 267 1.68 -0.09 3.91
CA GLY A 267 2.97 -0.60 4.34
C GLY A 267 2.88 -1.24 5.73
N MET A 268 3.57 -2.36 5.91
CA MET A 268 3.59 -3.12 7.16
C MET A 268 4.89 -2.93 7.95
N ASP A 269 5.74 -2.02 7.53
CA ASP A 269 6.97 -1.64 8.25
C ASP A 269 6.72 -0.78 9.49
N ALA A 270 5.48 -0.29 9.67
CA ALA A 270 5.04 0.30 10.93
C ALA A 270 4.81 -0.74 12.05
N LEU A 271 4.83 -2.04 11.74
CA LEU A 271 4.63 -3.12 12.73
C LEU A 271 5.87 -3.32 13.62
N ALA A 272 5.63 -3.64 14.87
CA ALA A 272 6.67 -3.96 15.83
C ALA A 272 7.61 -5.06 15.33
N GLY A 273 8.92 -4.82 15.43
CA GLY A 273 9.95 -5.77 14.99
C GLY A 273 10.28 -5.68 13.50
N ASP A 274 9.82 -4.64 12.79
CA ASP A 274 10.31 -4.38 11.43
C ASP A 274 11.81 -4.09 11.42
N LEU A 275 12.46 -4.36 10.29
CA LEU A 275 13.91 -4.28 10.15
C LEU A 275 14.42 -2.87 9.80
N LEU A 276 13.57 -2.00 9.26
CA LEU A 276 13.94 -0.68 8.74
C LEU A 276 13.24 0.49 9.42
N ALA A 277 12.30 0.23 10.33
CA ALA A 277 11.57 1.27 11.04
C ALA A 277 11.43 0.95 12.54
N HIS A 278 10.96 1.91 13.34
CA HIS A 278 10.99 1.81 14.80
C HIS A 278 9.61 2.09 15.44
N LEU A 279 8.53 2.04 14.66
CA LEU A 279 7.19 2.07 15.22
C LEU A 279 6.88 0.70 15.87
N GLU A 280 6.00 0.69 16.88
CA GLU A 280 5.69 -0.54 17.63
C GLU A 280 4.20 -0.88 17.52
N LEU A 281 3.67 -0.85 16.27
CA LEU A 281 2.26 -1.17 16.03
C LEU A 281 2.02 -2.68 15.93
N THR A 282 0.80 -3.09 16.28
CA THR A 282 0.25 -4.38 15.87
C THR A 282 -0.52 -4.25 14.56
N ASN A 283 -0.74 -5.36 13.87
CA ASN A 283 -1.54 -5.34 12.63
C ASN A 283 -3.03 -5.00 12.88
N ASN A 284 -3.46 -4.94 14.12
CA ASN A 284 -4.80 -4.49 14.49
C ASN A 284 -5.03 -3.02 14.12
N VAL A 285 -3.98 -2.19 14.15
CA VAL A 285 -4.07 -0.77 13.74
C VAL A 285 -4.46 -0.66 12.26
N HIS A 286 -3.79 -1.43 11.39
CA HIS A 286 -4.11 -1.44 9.97
C HIS A 286 -5.55 -1.90 9.71
N ALA A 287 -5.99 -2.97 10.38
CA ALA A 287 -7.34 -3.47 10.30
C ALA A 287 -8.37 -2.42 10.74
N GLU A 288 -8.14 -1.76 11.87
CA GLU A 288 -9.02 -0.72 12.42
C GLU A 288 -9.11 0.51 11.50
N ILE A 289 -7.98 0.96 10.95
CA ILE A 289 -7.94 2.10 10.01
C ILE A 289 -8.74 1.76 8.75
N VAL A 290 -8.50 0.60 8.15
CA VAL A 290 -9.23 0.17 6.95
C VAL A 290 -10.73 0.07 7.24
N GLU A 291 -11.15 -0.50 8.38
CA GLU A 291 -12.56 -0.57 8.78
C GLU A 291 -13.20 0.82 8.89
N ARG A 292 -12.48 1.79 9.49
CA ARG A 292 -12.95 3.19 9.60
C ARG A 292 -13.07 3.88 8.25
N ILE A 293 -12.14 3.64 7.33
CA ILE A 293 -12.20 4.16 5.96
C ILE A 293 -13.38 3.55 5.20
N LEU A 294 -13.61 2.24 5.32
CA LEU A 294 -14.79 1.60 4.72
C LEU A 294 -16.11 2.19 5.24
N GLY A 295 -16.13 2.69 6.48
CA GLY A 295 -17.28 3.39 7.07
C GLY A 295 -17.69 4.68 6.35
N PHE A 296 -16.84 5.24 5.46
CA PHE A 296 -17.23 6.37 4.60
C PHE A 296 -18.11 5.95 3.42
N ASN A 297 -18.24 4.65 3.15
CA ASN A 297 -19.00 4.11 2.00
C ASN A 297 -18.56 4.71 0.65
N ARG A 298 -17.28 4.89 0.47
CA ARG A 298 -16.65 5.35 -0.78
C ARG A 298 -15.78 4.22 -1.34
N PRO A 299 -15.53 4.18 -2.67
CA PRO A 299 -14.60 3.25 -3.25
C PRO A 299 -13.20 3.36 -2.65
N VAL A 300 -12.51 2.22 -2.56
CA VAL A 300 -11.18 2.09 -1.97
C VAL A 300 -10.26 1.33 -2.92
N LEU A 301 -9.17 1.96 -3.33
CA LEU A 301 -8.02 1.31 -3.93
C LEU A 301 -6.94 1.17 -2.86
N ALA A 302 -6.64 -0.04 -2.45
CA ALA A 302 -5.59 -0.33 -1.48
C ALA A 302 -4.38 -0.97 -2.17
N THR A 303 -3.19 -0.65 -1.68
CA THR A 303 -1.93 -1.27 -2.13
C THR A 303 -1.16 -1.84 -0.95
N GLY A 304 -0.15 -2.62 -1.25
CA GLY A 304 0.90 -2.94 -0.30
C GLY A 304 1.76 -1.73 0.02
N GLY A 305 3.06 -1.93 0.21
CA GLY A 305 4.05 -0.92 0.58
C GLY A 305 5.27 -1.55 1.21
N GLY A 306 5.90 -0.87 2.16
CA GLY A 306 6.97 -1.41 2.98
C GLY A 306 6.54 -2.61 3.83
N GLY A 307 7.45 -3.10 4.64
CA GLY A 307 7.29 -4.28 5.48
C GLY A 307 8.40 -5.29 5.21
N TYR A 308 9.43 -5.24 6.06
CA TYR A 308 10.70 -5.96 5.84
C TYR A 308 10.81 -7.20 6.73
N HIS A 309 9.88 -7.36 7.68
CA HIS A 309 9.62 -8.62 8.36
C HIS A 309 8.53 -9.37 7.60
N VAL A 310 8.95 -10.29 6.71
CA VAL A 310 8.08 -10.96 5.71
C VAL A 310 6.84 -11.58 6.34
N GLU A 311 6.98 -12.37 7.42
CA GLU A 311 5.85 -13.06 8.07
C GLU A 311 4.81 -12.08 8.62
N ASN A 312 5.26 -10.99 9.27
CA ASN A 312 4.37 -9.95 9.79
C ASN A 312 3.62 -9.25 8.65
N THR A 313 4.34 -8.94 7.56
CA THR A 313 3.76 -8.31 6.36
C THR A 313 2.70 -9.18 5.73
N VAL A 314 2.99 -10.45 5.48
CA VAL A 314 2.06 -11.41 4.88
C VAL A 314 0.81 -11.57 5.73
N ARG A 315 0.97 -11.70 7.05
CA ARG A 315 -0.14 -11.83 7.98
C ARG A 315 -0.96 -10.52 8.10
N GLY A 316 -0.28 -9.37 8.12
CA GLY A 316 -0.92 -8.06 8.15
C GLY A 316 -1.77 -7.80 6.90
N TRP A 317 -1.24 -8.04 5.70
CA TRP A 317 -2.00 -7.89 4.46
C TRP A 317 -3.12 -8.92 4.33
N ALA A 318 -2.92 -10.15 4.81
CA ALA A 318 -4.00 -11.13 4.86
C ALA A 318 -5.15 -10.69 5.77
N LEU A 319 -4.84 -10.11 6.94
CA LEU A 319 -5.84 -9.51 7.84
C LEU A 319 -6.56 -8.34 7.17
N VAL A 320 -5.82 -7.42 6.55
CA VAL A 320 -6.41 -6.29 5.81
C VAL A 320 -7.38 -6.78 4.74
N TRP A 321 -7.01 -7.81 3.97
CA TRP A 321 -7.91 -8.38 2.98
C TRP A 321 -9.22 -8.89 3.58
N THR A 322 -9.18 -9.56 4.73
CA THR A 322 -10.42 -10.00 5.40
C THR A 322 -11.31 -8.84 5.81
N VAL A 323 -10.71 -7.72 6.26
CA VAL A 323 -11.43 -6.49 6.59
C VAL A 323 -12.05 -5.88 5.35
N LEU A 324 -11.30 -5.76 4.25
CA LEU A 324 -11.80 -5.27 2.96
C LEU A 324 -12.98 -6.11 2.44
N CYS A 325 -13.02 -7.38 2.76
CA CYS A 325 -14.15 -8.28 2.47
C CYS A 325 -15.31 -8.18 3.46
N GLY A 326 -15.24 -7.34 4.48
CA GLY A 326 -16.30 -7.20 5.50
C GLY A 326 -16.37 -8.36 6.49
N LEU A 327 -15.30 -9.17 6.62
CA LEU A 327 -15.26 -10.29 7.58
C LEU A 327 -14.83 -9.86 9.00
N SER A 328 -14.63 -8.59 9.23
CA SER A 328 -14.10 -8.08 10.47
C SER A 328 -15.21 -7.74 11.44
N HIS A 329 -15.58 -8.58 12.32
CA HIS A 329 -16.13 -8.19 13.61
C HIS A 329 -15.66 -9.17 14.68
N GLY A 330 -14.56 -8.81 15.37
CA GLY A 330 -14.28 -9.28 16.73
C GLY A 330 -13.98 -10.77 16.93
N ASN A 331 -14.23 -11.58 15.98
CA ASN A 331 -13.86 -12.98 16.03
C ASN A 331 -12.50 -13.11 15.34
N ASP A 332 -11.46 -13.40 16.11
CA ASP A 332 -10.40 -14.23 15.56
C ASP A 332 -11.11 -15.22 14.64
N LEU A 333 -10.80 -15.16 13.34
CA LEU A 333 -11.12 -16.27 12.49
C LEU A 333 -10.52 -17.47 13.21
N ASN A 334 -11.35 -18.16 14.00
CA ASN A 334 -11.00 -19.43 14.62
C ASN A 334 -10.86 -20.38 13.44
N LEU A 335 -9.71 -20.28 12.78
CA LEU A 335 -9.31 -21.08 11.65
C LEU A 335 -9.06 -22.47 12.22
N GLY A 336 -10.20 -23.15 12.47
CA GLY A 336 -10.17 -24.52 12.93
C GLY A 336 -9.16 -25.27 12.09
N MET A 337 -8.20 -25.94 12.73
CA MET A 337 -7.09 -26.76 12.18
C MET A 337 -5.99 -26.04 11.39
N GLY A 338 -6.18 -24.87 10.74
CA GLY A 338 -5.10 -24.12 10.09
C GLY A 338 -4.08 -23.54 11.07
N GLY A 339 -4.51 -23.12 12.25
CA GLY A 339 -3.65 -22.57 13.29
C GLY A 339 -2.63 -23.53 13.90
N THR A 340 -2.80 -24.83 13.73
CA THR A 340 -1.83 -25.84 14.18
C THR A 340 -0.68 -26.08 13.21
N MET A 341 -0.78 -25.63 11.96
CA MET A 341 0.27 -25.83 10.94
C MET A 341 1.29 -24.70 10.89
N LEU A 342 0.98 -23.54 11.44
CA LEU A 342 1.90 -22.40 11.54
C LEU A 342 2.46 -22.36 12.98
N GLN A 343 3.28 -23.33 13.30
CA GLN A 343 3.94 -23.44 14.61
C GLN A 343 5.03 -22.39 14.78
N ASN A 344 4.63 -21.16 15.05
CA ASN A 344 5.53 -20.23 15.71
C ASN A 344 5.04 -20.03 17.15
N SER A 345 5.94 -20.17 18.14
CA SER A 345 5.63 -20.16 19.59
C SER A 345 5.00 -18.85 20.08
N GLU A 346 5.03 -17.80 19.28
CA GLU A 346 4.47 -16.48 19.58
C GLU A 346 3.09 -16.24 18.94
N TRP A 347 2.66 -17.09 18.01
CA TRP A 347 1.41 -16.92 17.27
C TRP A 347 0.32 -17.89 17.74
N ALA A 348 -0.79 -17.36 18.20
CA ALA A 348 -1.88 -18.13 18.80
C ALA A 348 -2.97 -18.56 17.81
N GLY A 349 -2.68 -18.67 16.51
CA GLY A 349 -3.60 -19.27 15.54
C GLY A 349 -4.61 -18.33 14.90
N GLY A 350 -4.48 -16.99 15.00
CA GLY A 350 -5.30 -15.99 14.31
C GLY A 350 -4.47 -15.11 13.38
N LEU A 351 -5.11 -14.35 12.49
CA LEU A 351 -4.44 -13.33 11.68
C LEU A 351 -4.05 -12.12 12.52
N ARG A 352 -4.81 -11.81 13.58
CA ARG A 352 -4.57 -10.66 14.45
C ARG A 352 -3.40 -10.90 15.39
N ASP A 353 -2.62 -9.84 15.62
CA ASP A 353 -1.65 -9.83 16.70
C ASP A 353 -2.35 -9.86 18.05
N ARG A 354 -1.71 -10.49 19.04
CA ARG A 354 -2.12 -10.32 20.43
C ARG A 354 -1.91 -8.87 20.82
N VAL A 355 -2.90 -8.28 21.48
CA VAL A 355 -2.71 -6.97 22.12
C VAL A 355 -1.56 -7.12 23.10
N LEU A 356 -0.42 -6.51 22.78
CA LEU A 356 0.65 -6.36 23.74
C LEU A 356 0.07 -5.57 24.91
N THR A 357 -0.02 -6.19 26.08
CA THR A 357 -0.34 -5.48 27.31
C THR A 357 0.57 -4.27 27.38
N THR A 358 -0.03 -3.10 27.41
CA THR A 358 0.67 -1.83 27.33
C THR A 358 1.84 -1.79 28.32
N LYS A 359 3.00 -1.29 27.90
CA LYS A 359 4.15 -0.99 28.79
C LYS A 359 3.79 -0.11 30.01
N ALA A 360 2.55 0.37 30.13
CA ALA A 360 2.03 1.07 31.29
C ALA A 360 2.18 0.28 32.61
N ASP A 361 2.28 -1.04 32.54
CA ASP A 361 2.52 -1.87 33.75
C ASP A 361 3.99 -1.96 34.16
N HIS A 362 4.92 -1.46 33.33
CA HIS A 362 6.36 -1.41 33.68
C HIS A 362 6.81 -0.10 34.37
N PHE A 363 5.89 0.86 34.52
CA PHE A 363 6.14 2.16 35.18
C PHE A 363 5.43 2.30 36.54
N LYS A 364 5.03 1.19 37.16
CA LYS A 364 4.59 1.17 38.57
C LYS A 364 5.69 0.72 39.50
#